data_fa676337fd0131d7b443863aa4c4bc31
#
_entry.id   fa676337fd0131d7b443863aa4c4bc31
#
_cell.length_a   1.000
_cell.length_b   1.000
_cell.length_c   1.000
_cell.angle_alpha   90.00
_cell.angle_beta   90.00
_cell.angle_gamma   90.00
#
_symmetry.space_group_name_H-M   'P 1'
#
loop_
_entity.id
_entity.type
_entity.pdbx_description
1 polymer ?
#
loop_
_entity_poly.entity_id
_entity_poly.type
_entity_poly.pdbx_seq_one_letter_code
_entity_poly.pdbx_strand_id
1 'polypeptide(L)'
;MNALMKQIHRIGIVPVIKITDPKTAVPLARALEAGGIPIAEVTFRTEHAAEAIRRIVAEVPGVLTGAGTVLTIGQVDAAVEAGAKFIVTPGFNPKVVDYCLSKGIAIVPGAPGTSDIEQAIEKGLEVVKCFPAEALGGLPYIKAVAAPYGGIQFMPTGGIGPKNINNYLSFNKIVSCGGSWMIDQKLIDAGDYEGITVLGLEFAHVGINSENAAQAEQTASLLAGLFPAARKETPTVVFMGDGIEIMKKTGKGKNGHLAIACNNLDRAVFQLERRGLAFDHEAAGTDSMGHRYIFLKDEIAGYAVHLSER
;
A
#
# COMPACT_ATOMS: atom_id res chain seq x y z
N MET A 1 -2.13 8.41 -13.06
CA MET A 1 -2.39 6.95 -12.80
C MET A 1 -3.82 6.58 -13.16
N ASN A 2 -4.03 5.54 -13.98
CA ASN A 2 -5.36 5.02 -14.33
C ASN A 2 -6.03 4.28 -13.15
N ALA A 3 -7.30 3.89 -13.30
CA ALA A 3 -8.08 3.25 -12.23
C ALA A 3 -7.45 1.93 -11.73
N LEU A 4 -6.90 1.12 -12.64
CA LEU A 4 -6.25 -0.14 -12.29
C LEU A 4 -4.98 0.08 -11.43
N MET A 5 -4.13 1.02 -11.84
CA MET A 5 -2.92 1.34 -11.06
C MET A 5 -3.27 1.96 -9.70
N LYS A 6 -4.36 2.73 -9.61
CA LYS A 6 -4.88 3.23 -8.30
C LYS A 6 -5.34 2.08 -7.41
N GLN A 7 -5.98 1.04 -7.98
CA GLN A 7 -6.36 -0.15 -7.22
C GLN A 7 -5.13 -0.91 -6.72
N ILE A 8 -4.13 -1.14 -7.58
CA ILE A 8 -2.85 -1.76 -7.20
C ILE A 8 -2.16 -0.95 -6.09
N HIS A 9 -2.15 0.38 -6.21
CA HIS A 9 -1.59 1.27 -5.20
C HIS A 9 -2.27 1.13 -3.84
N ARG A 10 -3.61 1.07 -3.79
CA ARG A 10 -4.38 0.87 -2.55
C ARG A 10 -4.12 -0.48 -1.89
N ILE A 11 -3.88 -1.53 -2.66
CA ILE A 11 -3.50 -2.84 -2.13
C ILE A 11 -2.06 -2.78 -1.57
N GLY A 12 -1.14 -2.10 -2.26
CA GLY A 12 0.22 -1.84 -1.82
C GLY A 12 1.21 -2.99 -1.98
N ILE A 13 0.72 -4.21 -2.17
CA ILE A 13 1.51 -5.44 -2.29
C ILE A 13 1.00 -6.25 -3.47
N VAL A 14 1.91 -6.87 -4.22
CA VAL A 14 1.57 -7.76 -5.34
C VAL A 14 2.27 -9.10 -5.13
N PRO A 15 1.53 -10.15 -4.74
CA PRO A 15 2.08 -11.52 -4.67
C PRO A 15 2.55 -11.99 -6.04
N VAL A 16 3.84 -12.33 -6.13
CA VAL A 16 4.47 -12.86 -7.35
C VAL A 16 4.49 -14.38 -7.25
N ILE A 17 3.61 -15.04 -7.99
CA ILE A 17 3.22 -16.44 -7.80
C ILE A 17 3.78 -17.31 -8.92
N LYS A 18 4.43 -18.42 -8.56
CA LYS A 18 4.79 -19.50 -9.49
C LYS A 18 3.87 -20.69 -9.22
N ILE A 19 2.94 -20.97 -10.12
CA ILE A 19 2.04 -22.13 -10.03
C ILE A 19 2.68 -23.32 -10.74
N THR A 20 2.86 -24.40 -10.02
CA THR A 20 3.36 -25.69 -10.54
C THR A 20 2.25 -26.74 -10.69
N ASP A 21 1.15 -26.59 -9.95
CA ASP A 21 -0.08 -27.35 -10.08
C ASP A 21 -1.28 -26.37 -10.17
N PRO A 22 -2.03 -26.34 -11.28
CA PRO A 22 -3.17 -25.44 -11.44
C PRO A 22 -4.27 -25.61 -10.37
N LYS A 23 -4.32 -26.75 -9.70
CA LYS A 23 -5.30 -27.00 -8.63
C LYS A 23 -5.06 -26.12 -7.40
N THR A 24 -3.83 -25.67 -7.17
CA THR A 24 -3.48 -24.80 -6.04
C THR A 24 -3.84 -23.34 -6.26
N ALA A 25 -4.14 -22.94 -7.49
CA ALA A 25 -4.36 -21.54 -7.85
C ALA A 25 -5.57 -20.92 -7.12
N VAL A 26 -6.71 -21.60 -7.11
CA VAL A 26 -7.95 -21.13 -6.49
C VAL A 26 -7.87 -21.07 -4.96
N PRO A 27 -7.43 -22.13 -4.26
CA PRO A 27 -7.21 -22.07 -2.81
C PRO A 27 -6.27 -20.92 -2.40
N LEU A 28 -5.16 -20.75 -3.12
CA LEU A 28 -4.22 -19.67 -2.86
C LEU A 28 -4.85 -18.28 -3.07
N ALA A 29 -5.60 -18.09 -4.16
CA ALA A 29 -6.26 -16.81 -4.43
C ALA A 29 -7.32 -16.47 -3.35
N ARG A 30 -8.10 -17.45 -2.91
CA ARG A 30 -9.06 -17.28 -1.79
C ARG A 30 -8.35 -16.92 -0.49
N ALA A 31 -7.21 -17.57 -0.22
CA ALA A 31 -6.40 -17.27 0.95
C ALA A 31 -5.86 -15.84 0.91
N LEU A 32 -5.32 -15.38 -0.21
CA LEU A 32 -4.87 -13.99 -0.40
C LEU A 32 -6.03 -12.99 -0.24
N GLU A 33 -7.19 -13.28 -0.81
CA GLU A 33 -8.38 -12.42 -0.66
C GLU A 33 -8.82 -12.32 0.80
N ALA A 34 -8.92 -13.45 1.50
CA ALA A 34 -9.27 -13.50 2.92
C ALA A 34 -8.25 -12.77 3.80
N GLY A 35 -6.97 -12.84 3.43
CA GLY A 35 -5.87 -12.09 4.08
C GLY A 35 -5.82 -10.60 3.75
N GLY A 36 -6.76 -10.07 2.95
CA GLY A 36 -6.79 -8.65 2.59
C GLY A 36 -5.86 -8.27 1.44
N ILE A 37 -5.32 -9.25 0.69
CA ILE A 37 -4.47 -9.04 -0.48
C ILE A 37 -5.21 -9.52 -1.75
N PRO A 38 -6.23 -8.80 -2.23
CA PRO A 38 -7.07 -9.24 -3.35
C PRO A 38 -6.40 -9.00 -4.71
N ILE A 39 -5.16 -9.47 -4.86
CA ILE A 39 -4.37 -9.35 -6.09
C ILE A 39 -3.41 -10.53 -6.23
N ALA A 40 -3.14 -10.96 -7.46
CA ALA A 40 -2.20 -12.02 -7.78
C ALA A 40 -1.47 -11.74 -9.11
N GLU A 41 -0.13 -11.74 -9.12
CA GLU A 41 0.71 -11.76 -10.31
C GLU A 41 1.15 -13.20 -10.58
N VAL A 42 0.42 -13.94 -11.45
CA VAL A 42 0.78 -15.32 -11.83
C VAL A 42 1.85 -15.29 -12.91
N THR A 43 3.01 -15.88 -12.61
CA THR A 43 4.17 -15.79 -13.50
C THR A 43 4.20 -16.85 -14.60
N PHE A 44 4.49 -16.46 -15.83
CA PHE A 44 4.70 -17.33 -16.99
C PHE A 44 6.06 -18.06 -16.93
N ARG A 45 6.40 -18.54 -15.74
CA ARG A 45 7.58 -19.41 -15.47
C ARG A 45 7.26 -20.90 -15.56
N THR A 46 5.99 -21.23 -15.75
CA THR A 46 5.50 -22.60 -15.97
C THR A 46 4.45 -22.60 -17.08
N GLU A 47 4.21 -23.77 -17.66
CA GLU A 47 3.15 -23.99 -18.66
C GLU A 47 1.73 -23.83 -18.09
N HIS A 48 1.60 -23.90 -16.75
CA HIS A 48 0.33 -23.84 -16.04
C HIS A 48 -0.19 -22.40 -15.79
N ALA A 49 0.57 -21.36 -16.15
CA ALA A 49 0.25 -19.99 -15.79
C ALA A 49 -1.11 -19.53 -16.35
N ALA A 50 -1.37 -19.75 -17.63
CA ALA A 50 -2.64 -19.35 -18.27
C ALA A 50 -3.84 -20.09 -17.65
N GLU A 51 -3.72 -21.39 -17.39
CA GLU A 51 -4.78 -22.19 -16.75
C GLU A 51 -5.04 -21.69 -15.31
N ALA A 52 -3.99 -21.41 -14.54
CA ALA A 52 -4.11 -20.86 -13.20
C ALA A 52 -4.84 -19.51 -13.20
N ILE A 53 -4.47 -18.59 -14.10
CA ILE A 53 -5.16 -17.29 -14.26
C ILE A 53 -6.63 -17.51 -14.56
N ARG A 54 -6.98 -18.38 -15.54
CA ARG A 54 -8.36 -18.66 -15.92
C ARG A 54 -9.20 -19.14 -14.74
N ARG A 55 -8.65 -20.07 -13.94
CA ARG A 55 -9.32 -20.58 -12.73
C ARG A 55 -9.52 -19.50 -11.68
N ILE A 56 -8.51 -18.71 -11.38
CA ILE A 56 -8.64 -17.62 -10.39
C ILE A 56 -9.71 -16.62 -10.84
N VAL A 57 -9.67 -16.19 -12.08
CA VAL A 57 -10.64 -15.21 -12.63
C VAL A 57 -12.07 -15.75 -12.59
N ALA A 58 -12.27 -17.04 -12.89
CA ALA A 58 -13.59 -17.66 -12.89
C ALA A 58 -14.14 -17.91 -11.47
N GLU A 59 -13.30 -18.36 -10.53
CA GLU A 59 -13.76 -18.86 -9.23
C GLU A 59 -13.54 -17.87 -8.08
N VAL A 60 -12.67 -16.86 -8.24
CA VAL A 60 -12.34 -15.85 -7.23
C VAL A 60 -12.32 -14.45 -7.87
N PRO A 61 -13.46 -13.97 -8.37
CA PRO A 61 -13.52 -12.70 -9.13
C PRO A 61 -13.17 -11.45 -8.31
N GLY A 62 -13.13 -11.56 -6.99
CA GLY A 62 -12.67 -10.50 -6.09
C GLY A 62 -11.15 -10.27 -6.12
N VAL A 63 -10.38 -11.19 -6.71
CA VAL A 63 -8.93 -11.06 -6.84
C VAL A 63 -8.55 -10.45 -8.18
N LEU A 64 -7.87 -9.31 -8.14
CA LEU A 64 -7.29 -8.67 -9.32
C LEU A 64 -6.13 -9.51 -9.86
N THR A 65 -6.36 -10.27 -10.92
CA THR A 65 -5.39 -11.22 -11.45
C THR A 65 -4.61 -10.61 -12.62
N GLY A 66 -3.30 -10.67 -12.56
CA GLY A 66 -2.38 -10.27 -13.62
C GLY A 66 -1.39 -11.38 -13.99
N ALA A 67 -0.67 -11.18 -15.08
CA ALA A 67 0.36 -12.09 -15.57
C ALA A 67 1.76 -11.46 -15.39
N GLY A 68 2.68 -12.19 -14.75
CA GLY A 68 4.06 -11.79 -14.57
C GLY A 68 5.05 -12.61 -15.39
N THR A 69 6.26 -12.12 -15.52
CA THR A 69 7.33 -12.77 -16.30
C THR A 69 6.89 -13.05 -17.76
N VAL A 70 6.13 -12.14 -18.32
CA VAL A 70 5.66 -12.21 -19.71
C VAL A 70 6.79 -11.68 -20.61
N LEU A 71 7.27 -12.52 -21.54
CA LEU A 71 8.45 -12.23 -22.36
C LEU A 71 8.12 -12.09 -23.86
N THR A 72 6.97 -12.60 -24.30
CA THR A 72 6.58 -12.66 -25.70
C THR A 72 5.15 -12.20 -25.93
N ILE A 73 4.84 -11.78 -27.15
CA ILE A 73 3.46 -11.43 -27.57
C ILE A 73 2.51 -12.61 -27.39
N GLY A 74 2.93 -13.83 -27.75
CA GLY A 74 2.09 -15.01 -27.54
C GLY A 74 1.74 -15.27 -26.06
N GLN A 75 2.65 -14.94 -25.13
CA GLN A 75 2.32 -15.00 -23.70
C GLN A 75 1.38 -13.89 -23.27
N VAL A 76 1.45 -12.70 -23.89
CA VAL A 76 0.45 -11.63 -23.66
C VAL A 76 -0.93 -12.12 -24.08
N ASP A 77 -1.06 -12.68 -25.29
CA ASP A 77 -2.34 -13.18 -25.80
C ASP A 77 -2.90 -14.27 -24.88
N ALA A 78 -2.08 -15.26 -24.52
CA ALA A 78 -2.50 -16.34 -23.61
C ALA A 78 -2.94 -15.81 -22.23
N ALA A 79 -2.25 -14.79 -21.70
CA ALA A 79 -2.61 -14.17 -20.42
C ALA A 79 -3.96 -13.43 -20.52
N VAL A 80 -4.16 -12.64 -21.58
CA VAL A 80 -5.39 -11.87 -21.78
C VAL A 80 -6.59 -12.80 -22.05
N GLU A 81 -6.43 -13.83 -22.87
CA GLU A 81 -7.45 -14.85 -23.09
C GLU A 81 -7.82 -15.60 -21.79
N ALA A 82 -6.87 -15.79 -20.90
CA ALA A 82 -7.12 -16.34 -19.57
C ALA A 82 -7.80 -15.35 -18.60
N GLY A 83 -7.92 -14.07 -18.97
CA GLY A 83 -8.62 -13.04 -18.21
C GLY A 83 -7.72 -12.14 -17.35
N ALA A 84 -6.39 -12.17 -17.55
CA ALA A 84 -5.46 -11.28 -16.87
C ALA A 84 -5.81 -9.80 -17.13
N LYS A 85 -5.77 -8.98 -16.10
CA LYS A 85 -6.11 -7.55 -16.15
C LYS A 85 -4.90 -6.65 -16.33
N PHE A 86 -3.70 -7.15 -16.07
CA PHE A 86 -2.44 -6.44 -16.27
C PHE A 86 -1.31 -7.41 -16.59
N ILE A 87 -0.32 -6.90 -17.28
CA ILE A 87 0.92 -7.61 -17.66
C ILE A 87 2.10 -7.00 -16.92
N VAL A 88 3.01 -7.85 -16.45
CA VAL A 88 4.29 -7.43 -15.84
C VAL A 88 5.44 -8.17 -16.51
N THR A 89 6.46 -7.43 -16.91
CA THR A 89 7.67 -8.00 -17.52
C THR A 89 8.89 -7.79 -16.63
N PRO A 90 9.91 -8.67 -16.67
CA PRO A 90 11.12 -8.49 -15.87
C PRO A 90 12.05 -7.38 -16.39
N GLY A 91 12.01 -7.09 -17.67
CA GLY A 91 12.77 -6.05 -18.35
C GLY A 91 11.93 -5.32 -19.39
N PHE A 92 12.51 -4.30 -20.04
CA PHE A 92 11.85 -3.50 -21.05
C PHE A 92 12.01 -4.15 -22.43
N ASN A 93 10.97 -4.82 -22.91
CA ASN A 93 10.92 -5.32 -24.29
C ASN A 93 10.00 -4.42 -25.12
N PRO A 94 10.55 -3.55 -25.99
CA PRO A 94 9.73 -2.60 -26.78
C PRO A 94 8.61 -3.26 -27.58
N LYS A 95 8.85 -4.45 -28.14
CA LYS A 95 7.83 -5.16 -28.94
C LYS A 95 6.63 -5.59 -28.08
N VAL A 96 6.88 -6.08 -26.88
CA VAL A 96 5.81 -6.48 -25.93
C VAL A 96 5.08 -5.25 -25.41
N VAL A 97 5.82 -4.19 -25.07
CA VAL A 97 5.25 -2.92 -24.61
C VAL A 97 4.34 -2.31 -25.67
N ASP A 98 4.85 -2.15 -26.90
CA ASP A 98 4.09 -1.57 -28.01
C ASP A 98 2.84 -2.39 -28.34
N TYR A 99 2.96 -3.72 -28.29
CA TYR A 99 1.82 -4.60 -28.49
C TYR A 99 0.74 -4.39 -27.42
N CYS A 100 1.11 -4.40 -26.14
CA CYS A 100 0.17 -4.15 -25.06
C CYS A 100 -0.51 -2.78 -25.19
N LEU A 101 0.24 -1.72 -25.47
CA LEU A 101 -0.30 -0.37 -25.63
C LEU A 101 -1.26 -0.29 -26.82
N SER A 102 -0.92 -0.90 -27.98
CA SER A 102 -1.78 -0.91 -29.16
C SER A 102 -3.11 -1.62 -28.94
N LYS A 103 -3.17 -2.55 -27.97
CA LYS A 103 -4.36 -3.31 -27.59
C LYS A 103 -5.09 -2.74 -26.37
N GLY A 104 -4.59 -1.65 -25.78
CA GLY A 104 -5.14 -1.09 -24.54
C GLY A 104 -4.95 -1.98 -23.32
N ILE A 105 -3.96 -2.89 -23.36
CA ILE A 105 -3.64 -3.80 -22.27
C ILE A 105 -2.71 -3.08 -21.28
N ALA A 106 -3.08 -3.06 -20.00
CA ALA A 106 -2.25 -2.46 -18.97
C ALA A 106 -0.94 -3.25 -18.79
N ILE A 107 0.19 -2.56 -18.85
CA ILE A 107 1.53 -3.16 -18.68
C ILE A 107 2.38 -2.38 -17.71
N VAL A 108 3.14 -3.10 -16.87
CA VAL A 108 4.18 -2.57 -15.99
C VAL A 108 5.51 -3.23 -16.41
N PRO A 109 6.26 -2.61 -17.33
CA PRO A 109 7.51 -3.19 -17.81
C PRO A 109 8.62 -3.02 -16.78
N GLY A 110 9.57 -3.96 -16.78
CA GLY A 110 10.82 -3.82 -16.05
C GLY A 110 11.66 -2.70 -16.64
N ALA A 111 12.03 -1.72 -15.82
CA ALA A 111 12.89 -0.60 -16.18
C ALA A 111 13.86 -0.31 -15.01
N PRO A 112 14.89 -1.15 -14.84
CA PRO A 112 15.82 -0.99 -13.74
C PRO A 112 16.74 0.21 -13.90
N GLY A 113 17.04 0.63 -15.12
CA GLY A 113 17.97 1.71 -15.42
C GLY A 113 17.33 2.94 -16.05
N THR A 114 18.07 4.04 -16.11
CA THR A 114 17.60 5.32 -16.66
C THR A 114 17.16 5.22 -18.12
N SER A 115 17.91 4.49 -18.96
CA SER A 115 17.56 4.29 -20.36
C SER A 115 16.22 3.56 -20.55
N ASP A 116 15.90 2.61 -19.67
CA ASP A 116 14.61 1.89 -19.72
C ASP A 116 13.47 2.80 -19.24
N ILE A 117 13.75 3.64 -18.23
CA ILE A 117 12.79 4.63 -17.72
C ILE A 117 12.46 5.65 -18.80
N GLU A 118 13.44 6.16 -19.53
CA GLU A 118 13.24 7.09 -20.64
C GLU A 118 12.39 6.48 -21.74
N GLN A 119 12.67 5.23 -22.12
CA GLN A 119 11.83 4.51 -23.07
C GLN A 119 10.37 4.35 -22.56
N ALA A 120 10.20 4.10 -21.26
CA ALA A 120 8.87 4.04 -20.67
C ALA A 120 8.13 5.38 -20.75
N ILE A 121 8.83 6.49 -20.50
CA ILE A 121 8.30 7.85 -20.63
C ILE A 121 7.88 8.15 -22.06
N GLU A 122 8.72 7.82 -23.07
CA GLU A 122 8.39 8.00 -24.48
C GLU A 122 7.12 7.24 -24.89
N LYS A 123 6.86 6.10 -24.25
CA LYS A 123 5.65 5.30 -24.48
C LYS A 123 4.45 5.78 -23.64
N GLY A 124 4.58 6.84 -22.87
CA GLY A 124 3.51 7.39 -22.03
C GLY A 124 3.19 6.55 -20.79
N LEU A 125 4.11 5.69 -20.35
CA LEU A 125 3.94 4.88 -19.16
C LEU A 125 4.27 5.70 -17.91
N GLU A 126 3.47 5.54 -16.87
CA GLU A 126 3.63 6.22 -15.59
C GLU A 126 4.19 5.32 -14.49
N VAL A 127 4.11 3.98 -14.67
CA VAL A 127 4.54 2.99 -13.68
C VAL A 127 5.47 1.98 -14.34
N VAL A 128 6.62 1.74 -13.69
CA VAL A 128 7.61 0.76 -14.13
C VAL A 128 8.01 -0.18 -13.00
N LYS A 129 8.41 -1.41 -13.34
CA LYS A 129 8.94 -2.38 -12.38
C LYS A 129 10.44 -2.17 -12.21
N CYS A 130 10.89 -2.01 -10.96
CA CYS A 130 12.32 -2.08 -10.63
C CYS A 130 12.64 -3.50 -10.16
N PHE A 131 13.40 -4.26 -10.96
CA PHE A 131 13.75 -5.66 -10.68
C PHE A 131 15.18 -5.97 -11.16
N PRO A 132 15.99 -6.67 -10.35
CA PRO A 132 15.77 -7.12 -8.96
C PRO A 132 16.13 -6.03 -7.94
N ALA A 133 15.13 -5.52 -7.18
CA ALA A 133 15.26 -4.27 -6.43
C ALA A 133 16.41 -4.25 -5.41
N GLU A 134 16.46 -5.21 -4.48
CA GLU A 134 17.52 -5.24 -3.44
C GLU A 134 18.92 -5.48 -4.04
N ALA A 135 19.03 -6.32 -5.05
CA ALA A 135 20.31 -6.59 -5.71
C ALA A 135 20.86 -5.37 -6.46
N LEU A 136 20.00 -4.44 -6.87
CA LEU A 136 20.39 -3.17 -7.50
C LEU A 136 20.77 -2.07 -6.49
N GLY A 137 20.62 -2.32 -5.19
CA GLY A 137 20.91 -1.34 -4.14
C GLY A 137 19.67 -0.85 -3.39
N GLY A 138 18.50 -1.47 -3.60
CA GLY A 138 17.29 -1.26 -2.81
C GLY A 138 16.68 0.12 -2.95
N LEU A 139 16.04 0.59 -1.88
CA LEU A 139 15.38 1.89 -1.86
C LEU A 139 16.31 3.08 -2.12
N PRO A 140 17.58 3.10 -1.63
CA PRO A 140 18.53 4.17 -1.98
C PRO A 140 18.76 4.29 -3.49
N TYR A 141 18.91 3.16 -4.18
CA TYR A 141 19.02 3.14 -5.64
C TYR A 141 17.79 3.72 -6.32
N ILE A 142 16.59 3.27 -5.92
CA ILE A 142 15.34 3.75 -6.51
C ILE A 142 15.16 5.26 -6.28
N LYS A 143 15.50 5.77 -5.10
CA LYS A 143 15.47 7.21 -4.83
C LYS A 143 16.38 7.99 -5.74
N ALA A 144 17.59 7.47 -5.98
CA ALA A 144 18.57 8.11 -6.86
C ALA A 144 18.11 8.14 -8.33
N VAL A 145 17.64 7.01 -8.87
CA VAL A 145 17.17 6.96 -10.27
C VAL A 145 15.83 7.66 -10.47
N ALA A 146 15.00 7.78 -9.43
CA ALA A 146 13.72 8.48 -9.49
C ALA A 146 13.84 10.01 -9.50
N ALA A 147 14.96 10.54 -9.02
CA ALA A 147 15.14 11.98 -8.81
C ALA A 147 14.92 12.83 -10.09
N PRO A 148 15.43 12.49 -11.27
CA PRO A 148 15.23 13.24 -12.49
C PRO A 148 13.84 13.06 -13.13
N TYR A 149 13.05 12.05 -12.71
CA TYR A 149 11.81 11.67 -13.38
C TYR A 149 10.56 11.95 -12.53
N GLY A 150 10.02 13.16 -12.63
CA GLY A 150 8.87 13.62 -11.82
C GLY A 150 7.61 12.76 -11.99
N GLY A 151 7.30 12.32 -13.21
CA GLY A 151 6.06 11.61 -13.58
C GLY A 151 6.11 10.08 -13.42
N ILE A 152 7.27 9.48 -13.14
CA ILE A 152 7.41 8.01 -13.03
C ILE A 152 7.25 7.55 -11.58
N GLN A 153 6.55 6.44 -11.43
CA GLN A 153 6.39 5.69 -10.20
C GLN A 153 6.89 4.26 -10.38
N PHE A 154 7.20 3.59 -9.27
CA PHE A 154 7.89 2.31 -9.28
C PHE A 154 7.10 1.21 -8.59
N MET A 155 7.25 -0.02 -9.12
CA MET A 155 6.84 -1.27 -8.49
C MET A 155 8.10 -2.13 -8.25
N PRO A 156 8.86 -1.89 -7.16
CA PRO A 156 10.03 -2.69 -6.83
C PRO A 156 9.65 -4.14 -6.54
N THR A 157 10.50 -5.05 -7.01
CA THR A 157 10.34 -6.50 -6.83
C THR A 157 11.71 -7.15 -6.67
N GLY A 158 11.81 -8.15 -5.80
CA GLY A 158 13.06 -8.92 -5.56
C GLY A 158 13.79 -8.48 -4.30
N GLY A 159 13.85 -9.38 -3.31
CA GLY A 159 14.46 -9.15 -2.01
C GLY A 159 13.61 -8.36 -1.02
N ILE A 160 12.36 -8.03 -1.39
CA ILE A 160 11.43 -7.31 -0.52
C ILE A 160 10.66 -8.32 0.34
N GLY A 161 10.51 -8.01 1.62
CA GLY A 161 9.83 -8.84 2.60
C GLY A 161 9.36 -8.04 3.82
N PRO A 162 8.84 -8.69 4.87
CA PRO A 162 8.26 -8.01 6.04
C PRO A 162 9.22 -7.02 6.71
N LYS A 163 10.53 -7.28 6.64
CA LYS A 163 11.55 -6.45 7.31
C LYS A 163 11.81 -5.09 6.65
N ASN A 164 11.56 -4.97 5.33
CA ASN A 164 11.93 -3.76 4.57
C ASN A 164 10.79 -3.13 3.78
N ILE A 165 9.66 -3.81 3.63
CA ILE A 165 8.55 -3.35 2.78
C ILE A 165 7.98 -2.00 3.22
N ASN A 166 7.87 -1.73 4.53
CA ASN A 166 7.36 -0.46 5.03
C ASN A 166 8.24 0.73 4.60
N ASN A 167 9.57 0.54 4.54
CA ASN A 167 10.49 1.56 4.06
C ASN A 167 10.23 1.91 2.59
N TYR A 168 9.94 0.89 1.76
CA TYR A 168 9.57 1.11 0.37
C TYR A 168 8.24 1.84 0.25
N LEU A 169 7.21 1.35 0.92
CA LEU A 169 5.85 1.88 0.83
C LEU A 169 5.70 3.29 1.39
N SER A 170 6.61 3.73 2.26
CA SER A 170 6.68 5.12 2.76
C SER A 170 7.25 6.10 1.73
N PHE A 171 7.87 5.63 0.64
CA PHE A 171 8.35 6.53 -0.40
C PHE A 171 7.23 6.79 -1.43
N ASN A 172 6.85 8.04 -1.58
CA ASN A 172 5.70 8.48 -2.38
C ASN A 172 5.74 8.11 -3.87
N LYS A 173 6.90 7.67 -4.39
CA LYS A 173 7.03 7.16 -5.75
C LYS A 173 6.85 5.65 -5.87
N ILE A 174 6.53 4.94 -4.79
CA ILE A 174 6.24 3.50 -4.82
C ILE A 174 4.73 3.27 -4.93
N VAL A 175 4.30 2.67 -6.03
CA VAL A 175 2.90 2.28 -6.25
C VAL A 175 2.55 1.06 -5.40
N SER A 176 3.40 0.05 -5.44
CA SER A 176 3.24 -1.23 -4.73
C SER A 176 4.56 -1.97 -4.72
N CYS A 177 4.68 -3.00 -3.88
CA CYS A 177 5.85 -3.87 -3.84
C CYS A 177 5.50 -5.28 -4.30
N GLY A 178 6.27 -5.84 -5.24
CA GLY A 178 6.16 -7.24 -5.63
C GLY A 178 6.97 -8.14 -4.71
N GLY A 179 6.41 -9.26 -4.30
CA GLY A 179 7.10 -10.22 -3.45
C GLY A 179 6.46 -11.62 -3.44
N SER A 180 7.17 -12.58 -2.88
CA SER A 180 6.70 -13.97 -2.78
C SER A 180 6.65 -14.52 -1.35
N TRP A 181 7.01 -13.73 -0.34
CA TRP A 181 7.05 -14.19 1.06
C TRP A 181 5.66 -14.52 1.62
N MET A 182 4.61 -13.86 1.12
CA MET A 182 3.22 -14.06 1.55
C MET A 182 2.59 -15.34 0.96
N ILE A 183 3.29 -16.02 0.07
CA ILE A 183 2.82 -17.28 -0.55
C ILE A 183 3.53 -18.50 0.03
N ASP A 184 4.18 -18.36 1.20
CA ASP A 184 4.66 -19.52 1.94
C ASP A 184 3.45 -20.39 2.34
N GLN A 185 3.48 -21.64 1.90
CA GLN A 185 2.37 -22.58 2.12
C GLN A 185 2.04 -22.73 3.61
N LYS A 186 3.03 -22.64 4.50
CA LYS A 186 2.81 -22.70 5.94
C LYS A 186 1.98 -21.55 6.48
N LEU A 187 2.19 -20.33 5.96
CA LEU A 187 1.39 -19.15 6.33
C LEU A 187 -0.03 -19.28 5.79
N ILE A 188 -0.18 -19.79 4.56
CA ILE A 188 -1.48 -20.05 3.94
C ILE A 188 -2.27 -21.07 4.74
N ASP A 189 -1.67 -22.20 5.10
CA ASP A 189 -2.29 -23.28 5.88
C ASP A 189 -2.64 -22.82 7.31
N ALA A 190 -1.87 -21.92 7.89
CA ALA A 190 -2.11 -21.36 9.21
C ALA A 190 -3.20 -20.26 9.23
N GLY A 191 -3.61 -19.75 8.07
CA GLY A 191 -4.50 -18.58 7.99
C GLY A 191 -3.90 -17.30 8.60
N ASP A 192 -2.57 -17.27 8.78
CA ASP A 192 -1.84 -16.15 9.36
C ASP A 192 -1.57 -15.09 8.29
N TYR A 193 -2.58 -14.30 8.01
CA TYR A 193 -2.50 -13.16 7.09
C TYR A 193 -2.30 -11.82 7.80
N GLU A 194 -2.36 -11.78 9.14
CA GLU A 194 -2.14 -10.55 9.91
C GLU A 194 -0.70 -10.04 9.77
N GLY A 195 0.29 -10.95 9.73
CA GLY A 195 1.68 -10.61 9.45
C GLY A 195 1.94 -10.05 8.05
N ILE A 196 0.96 -10.17 7.15
CA ILE A 196 1.05 -9.70 5.75
C ILE A 196 0.37 -8.33 5.58
N THR A 197 -0.35 -7.85 6.59
CA THR A 197 -1.04 -6.56 6.52
C THR A 197 -0.04 -5.42 6.67
N VAL A 198 0.36 -4.84 5.56
CA VAL A 198 1.34 -3.75 5.51
C VAL A 198 0.63 -2.42 5.71
N LEU A 199 0.01 -2.22 6.86
CA LEU A 199 -0.64 -0.96 7.17
C LEU A 199 0.34 0.09 7.72
N GLY A 200 1.46 -0.36 8.33
CA GLY A 200 2.40 0.54 9.00
C GLY A 200 1.66 1.45 9.99
N LEU A 201 0.70 0.89 10.74
CA LEU A 201 -0.07 1.63 11.72
C LEU A 201 0.72 1.74 13.03
N GLU A 202 0.84 2.96 13.53
CA GLU A 202 1.48 3.25 14.79
C GLU A 202 0.60 4.19 15.62
N PHE A 203 0.53 3.97 16.94
CA PHE A 203 -0.10 4.93 17.83
C PHE A 203 0.70 6.24 17.79
N ALA A 204 0.04 7.33 17.40
CA ALA A 204 0.69 8.63 17.29
C ALA A 204 0.53 9.46 18.56
N HIS A 205 -0.70 9.75 18.95
CA HIS A 205 -0.99 10.51 20.17
C HIS A 205 -2.43 10.33 20.64
N VAL A 206 -2.67 10.73 21.90
CA VAL A 206 -4.02 10.94 22.44
C VAL A 206 -4.26 12.43 22.59
N GLY A 207 -5.39 12.89 22.08
CA GLY A 207 -5.92 14.23 22.34
C GLY A 207 -6.94 14.18 23.45
N ILE A 208 -6.74 14.96 24.51
CA ILE A 208 -7.65 15.05 25.65
C ILE A 208 -8.42 16.36 25.55
N ASN A 209 -9.75 16.28 25.53
CA ASN A 209 -10.59 17.47 25.52
C ASN A 209 -10.60 18.15 26.88
N SER A 210 -10.59 19.48 26.88
CA SER A 210 -10.87 20.32 28.03
C SER A 210 -11.99 21.31 27.72
N GLU A 211 -12.72 21.73 28.72
CA GLU A 211 -13.79 22.72 28.55
C GLU A 211 -13.22 24.11 28.18
N ASN A 212 -12.04 24.39 28.74
CA ASN A 212 -11.37 25.68 28.56
C ASN A 212 -9.85 25.59 28.80
N ALA A 213 -9.14 26.69 28.54
CA ALA A 213 -7.70 26.76 28.70
C ALA A 213 -7.21 26.56 30.14
N ALA A 214 -7.98 26.97 31.17
CA ALA A 214 -7.62 26.77 32.55
C ALA A 214 -7.66 25.30 32.94
N GLN A 215 -8.65 24.56 32.52
CA GLN A 215 -8.72 23.11 32.74
C GLN A 215 -7.62 22.37 31.96
N ALA A 216 -7.29 22.79 30.73
CA ALA A 216 -6.18 22.24 29.98
C ALA A 216 -4.85 22.43 30.71
N GLU A 217 -4.62 23.62 31.32
CA GLU A 217 -3.43 23.92 32.13
C GLU A 217 -3.34 23.06 33.40
N GLN A 218 -4.46 22.90 34.08
CA GLN A 218 -4.53 22.02 35.26
C GLN A 218 -4.17 20.57 34.88
N THR A 219 -4.72 20.05 33.77
CA THR A 219 -4.43 18.71 33.28
C THR A 219 -2.96 18.56 32.90
N ALA A 220 -2.39 19.55 32.17
CA ALA A 220 -0.98 19.56 31.80
C ALA A 220 -0.06 19.55 33.04
N SER A 221 -0.39 20.34 34.08
CA SER A 221 0.36 20.40 35.32
C SER A 221 0.33 19.08 36.10
N LEU A 222 -0.82 18.40 36.15
CA LEU A 222 -0.94 17.07 36.76
C LEU A 222 -0.10 16.03 36.03
N LEU A 223 -0.17 16.02 34.67
CA LEU A 223 0.64 15.09 33.89
C LEU A 223 2.14 15.35 34.00
N ALA A 224 2.55 16.61 34.06
CA ALA A 224 3.97 16.97 34.31
C ALA A 224 4.49 16.48 35.65
N GLY A 225 3.62 16.34 36.65
CA GLY A 225 3.97 15.74 37.94
C GLY A 225 4.10 14.22 37.92
N LEU A 226 3.54 13.55 36.92
CA LEU A 226 3.58 12.09 36.80
C LEU A 226 4.78 11.58 35.99
N PHE A 227 5.17 12.31 34.95
CA PHE A 227 6.30 11.91 34.10
C PHE A 227 6.97 13.13 33.45
N PRO A 228 8.30 13.08 33.22
CA PRO A 228 9.00 14.16 32.53
C PRO A 228 8.65 14.15 31.03
N ALA A 229 8.02 15.21 30.59
CA ALA A 229 7.71 15.41 29.15
C ALA A 229 8.02 16.85 28.72
N ALA A 230 8.57 17.01 27.54
CA ALA A 230 8.77 18.34 26.98
C ALA A 230 7.41 18.99 26.74
N ARG A 231 7.22 20.19 27.28
CA ARG A 231 6.00 20.96 27.10
C ARG A 231 6.16 21.95 25.94
N LYS A 232 5.18 21.96 25.03
CA LYS A 232 4.99 23.00 24.00
C LYS A 232 3.56 23.48 24.08
N GLU A 233 3.32 24.69 23.66
CA GLU A 233 2.00 25.30 23.75
C GLU A 233 1.68 26.10 22.49
N THR A 234 0.44 25.99 22.06
CA THR A 234 -0.18 26.78 20.98
C THR A 234 -1.42 27.51 21.53
N PRO A 235 -2.04 28.41 20.75
CA PRO A 235 -3.31 29.01 21.17
C PRO A 235 -4.42 28.02 21.48
N THR A 236 -4.39 26.81 20.91
CA THR A 236 -5.47 25.81 20.98
C THR A 236 -5.11 24.52 21.70
N VAL A 237 -3.82 24.22 21.90
CA VAL A 237 -3.35 22.93 22.44
C VAL A 237 -2.15 23.12 23.35
N VAL A 238 -2.09 22.34 24.44
CA VAL A 238 -0.87 22.10 25.21
C VAL A 238 -0.35 20.71 24.87
N PHE A 239 0.87 20.61 24.39
CA PHE A 239 1.55 19.34 24.08
C PHE A 239 2.39 18.89 25.26
N MET A 240 2.30 17.60 25.60
CA MET A 240 3.12 16.94 26.61
C MET A 240 3.90 15.81 25.91
N GLY A 241 5.16 16.10 25.54
CA GLY A 241 5.92 15.25 24.63
C GLY A 241 5.28 15.15 23.25
N ASP A 242 5.54 14.04 22.55
CA ASP A 242 4.98 13.79 21.22
C ASP A 242 3.67 12.97 21.25
N GLY A 243 3.30 12.44 22.42
CA GLY A 243 2.21 11.47 22.56
C GLY A 243 0.92 12.01 23.20
N ILE A 244 0.90 13.22 23.77
CA ILE A 244 -0.29 13.75 24.42
C ILE A 244 -0.54 15.19 23.97
N GLU A 245 -1.76 15.43 23.51
CA GLU A 245 -2.31 16.75 23.20
C GLU A 245 -3.45 17.07 24.16
N ILE A 246 -3.39 18.21 24.84
CA ILE A 246 -4.46 18.68 25.70
C ILE A 246 -5.13 19.86 25.01
N MET A 247 -6.35 19.64 24.55
CA MET A 247 -7.12 20.63 23.82
C MET A 247 -7.63 21.71 24.78
N LYS A 248 -7.44 22.99 24.46
CA LYS A 248 -7.93 24.13 25.27
C LYS A 248 -9.43 24.42 25.09
N LYS A 249 -10.10 23.60 24.30
CA LYS A 249 -11.56 23.59 24.07
C LYS A 249 -11.98 22.19 23.66
N THR A 250 -13.27 21.89 23.77
CA THR A 250 -13.82 20.64 23.26
C THR A 250 -13.61 20.49 21.75
N GLY A 251 -12.96 19.41 21.36
CA GLY A 251 -12.75 19.00 19.97
C GLY A 251 -13.65 17.82 19.58
N LYS A 252 -13.27 17.07 18.53
CA LYS A 252 -13.96 15.83 18.15
C LYS A 252 -13.84 14.77 19.23
N GLY A 253 -14.88 13.95 19.37
CA GLY A 253 -15.04 12.93 20.40
C GLY A 253 -15.44 13.48 21.76
N LYS A 254 -16.20 12.70 22.51
CA LYS A 254 -16.65 13.09 23.85
C LYS A 254 -15.49 13.36 24.80
N ASN A 255 -14.49 12.47 24.78
CA ASN A 255 -13.33 12.52 25.66
C ASN A 255 -12.07 13.12 24.97
N GLY A 256 -12.12 13.29 23.65
CA GLY A 256 -10.99 13.71 22.81
C GLY A 256 -10.81 12.80 21.60
N HIS A 257 -9.56 12.61 21.18
CA HIS A 257 -9.28 11.80 20.00
C HIS A 257 -8.05 10.89 20.19
N LEU A 258 -8.01 9.81 19.38
CA LEU A 258 -6.86 8.93 19.22
C LEU A 258 -6.34 9.10 17.79
N ALA A 259 -5.06 9.42 17.67
CA ALA A 259 -4.40 9.52 16.37
C ALA A 259 -3.57 8.26 16.11
N ILE A 260 -3.81 7.66 14.95
CA ILE A 260 -3.06 6.51 14.44
C ILE A 260 -2.29 6.97 13.21
N ALA A 261 -0.97 6.94 13.28
CA ALA A 261 -0.12 7.23 12.13
C ALA A 261 -0.15 6.07 11.14
N CYS A 262 -0.10 6.40 9.86
CA CYS A 262 0.03 5.43 8.78
C CYS A 262 1.00 5.94 7.71
N ASN A 263 1.63 5.01 6.99
CA ASN A 263 2.57 5.32 5.91
C ASN A 263 1.88 5.67 4.58
N ASN A 264 0.59 5.37 4.44
CA ASN A 264 -0.22 5.73 3.28
C ASN A 264 -1.70 5.65 3.66
N LEU A 265 -2.37 6.81 3.63
CA LEU A 265 -3.76 6.93 4.06
C LEU A 265 -4.73 6.11 3.21
N ASP A 266 -4.56 6.14 1.87
CA ASP A 266 -5.47 5.44 0.95
C ASP A 266 -5.40 3.92 1.13
N ARG A 267 -4.19 3.37 1.40
CA ARG A 267 -4.00 1.95 1.72
C ARG A 267 -4.62 1.59 3.07
N ALA A 268 -4.36 2.40 4.10
CA ALA A 268 -4.86 2.15 5.43
C ALA A 268 -6.39 2.14 5.45
N VAL A 269 -7.03 3.14 4.83
CA VAL A 269 -8.50 3.21 4.68
C VAL A 269 -9.02 2.00 3.93
N PHE A 270 -8.48 1.69 2.76
CA PHE A 270 -8.91 0.54 1.95
C PHE A 270 -8.87 -0.78 2.73
N GLN A 271 -7.78 -1.04 3.45
CA GLN A 271 -7.62 -2.28 4.22
C GLN A 271 -8.55 -2.34 5.44
N LEU A 272 -8.73 -1.22 6.13
CA LEU A 272 -9.57 -1.17 7.32
C LEU A 272 -11.06 -1.20 6.97
N GLU A 273 -11.49 -0.60 5.84
CA GLU A 273 -12.87 -0.74 5.33
C GLU A 273 -13.21 -2.19 4.98
N ARG A 274 -12.28 -2.93 4.40
CA ARG A 274 -12.45 -4.38 4.16
C ARG A 274 -12.59 -5.21 5.44
N ARG A 275 -12.12 -4.69 6.57
CA ARG A 275 -12.29 -5.29 7.91
C ARG A 275 -13.57 -4.80 8.62
N GLY A 276 -14.41 -4.02 7.93
CA GLY A 276 -15.69 -3.55 8.43
C GLY A 276 -15.64 -2.23 9.19
N LEU A 277 -14.49 -1.52 9.20
CA LEU A 277 -14.42 -0.17 9.75
C LEU A 277 -14.99 0.85 8.75
N ALA A 278 -15.73 1.84 9.23
CA ALA A 278 -16.32 2.89 8.41
C ALA A 278 -15.63 4.23 8.64
N PHE A 279 -15.28 4.92 7.57
CA PHE A 279 -14.63 6.23 7.60
C PHE A 279 -15.56 7.34 7.15
N ASP A 280 -15.35 8.54 7.71
CA ASP A 280 -16.02 9.77 7.33
C ASP A 280 -15.24 10.46 6.22
N HIS A 281 -15.53 10.08 4.98
CA HIS A 281 -14.84 10.62 3.79
C HIS A 281 -15.12 12.11 3.55
N GLU A 282 -16.24 12.63 4.09
CA GLU A 282 -16.57 14.06 3.97
C GLU A 282 -15.76 14.90 4.95
N ALA A 283 -15.35 14.31 6.07
CA ALA A 283 -14.50 14.97 7.06
C ALA A 283 -12.99 14.70 6.86
N ALA A 284 -12.59 14.09 5.74
CA ALA A 284 -11.18 13.95 5.39
C ALA A 284 -10.55 15.32 5.13
N GLY A 285 -9.30 15.49 5.58
CA GLY A 285 -8.63 16.78 5.47
C GLY A 285 -7.11 16.67 5.46
N THR A 286 -6.50 17.84 5.55
CA THR A 286 -5.04 17.99 5.67
C THR A 286 -4.77 18.91 6.86
N ASP A 287 -3.82 18.52 7.71
CA ASP A 287 -3.43 19.32 8.86
C ASP A 287 -2.51 20.50 8.46
N SER A 288 -2.13 21.31 9.45
CA SER A 288 -1.27 22.48 9.23
C SER A 288 0.16 22.14 8.78
N MET A 289 0.58 20.87 8.91
CA MET A 289 1.88 20.36 8.47
C MET A 289 1.82 19.70 7.08
N GLY A 290 0.62 19.61 6.51
CA GLY A 290 0.40 18.98 5.21
C GLY A 290 0.08 17.47 5.27
N HIS A 291 -0.08 16.88 6.46
CA HIS A 291 -0.43 15.48 6.61
C HIS A 291 -1.92 15.27 6.34
N ARG A 292 -2.25 14.33 5.48
CA ARG A 292 -3.64 13.92 5.22
C ARG A 292 -4.17 13.13 6.41
N TYR A 293 -5.44 13.35 6.74
CA TYR A 293 -6.11 12.59 7.81
C TYR A 293 -7.56 12.25 7.45
N ILE A 294 -8.11 11.23 8.14
CA ILE A 294 -9.50 10.83 8.04
C ILE A 294 -9.98 10.22 9.36
N PHE A 295 -11.21 10.54 9.77
CA PHE A 295 -11.81 10.00 10.98
C PHE A 295 -12.61 8.73 10.69
N LEU A 296 -12.66 7.81 11.67
CA LEU A 296 -13.71 6.80 11.74
C LEU A 296 -15.07 7.50 11.95
N LYS A 297 -16.14 6.90 11.44
CA LYS A 297 -17.52 7.38 11.69
C LYS A 297 -17.91 7.23 13.15
N ASP A 298 -17.50 6.13 13.78
CA ASP A 298 -17.86 5.79 15.15
C ASP A 298 -16.74 6.12 16.12
N GLU A 299 -17.13 6.60 17.30
CA GLU A 299 -16.20 6.80 18.42
C GLU A 299 -15.89 5.47 19.11
N ILE A 300 -14.66 5.33 19.59
CA ILE A 300 -14.24 4.19 20.42
C ILE A 300 -14.11 4.68 21.86
N ALA A 301 -14.94 4.17 22.77
CA ALA A 301 -14.96 4.56 24.18
C ALA A 301 -15.06 6.09 24.42
N GLY A 302 -15.79 6.79 23.56
CA GLY A 302 -15.95 8.24 23.60
C GLY A 302 -14.76 9.04 23.03
N TYR A 303 -13.83 8.38 22.37
CA TYR A 303 -12.76 9.03 21.59
C TYR A 303 -13.06 8.97 20.11
N ALA A 304 -12.97 10.09 19.42
CA ALA A 304 -12.90 10.10 17.97
C ALA A 304 -11.55 9.50 17.52
N VAL A 305 -11.57 8.60 16.55
CA VAL A 305 -10.32 7.97 16.06
C VAL A 305 -10.03 8.47 14.66
N HIS A 306 -8.80 8.90 14.40
CA HIS A 306 -8.39 9.27 13.05
C HIS A 306 -7.08 8.59 12.63
N LEU A 307 -6.98 8.33 11.33
CA LEU A 307 -5.72 8.01 10.68
C LEU A 307 -5.05 9.31 10.24
N SER A 308 -3.73 9.38 10.35
CA SER A 308 -2.90 10.49 9.85
C SER A 308 -1.72 9.92 9.06
N GLU A 309 -1.55 10.38 7.82
CA GLU A 309 -0.42 9.99 6.97
C GLU A 309 0.83 10.76 7.42
N ARG A 310 1.91 10.02 7.75
CA ARG A 310 3.19 10.60 8.23
C ARG A 310 4.39 9.97 7.52
#